data_d8c18863baa3c99186b6c3d1090b3e3b
#
_entry.id   d8c18863baa3c99186b6c3d1090b3e3b
#
_cell.length_a   1.000
_cell.length_b   1.000
_cell.length_c   1.000
_cell.angle_alpha   90.00
_cell.angle_beta   90.00
_cell.angle_gamma   90.00
#
_symmetry.space_group_name_H-M   'P 1'
#
loop_
_entity.id
_entity.type
_entity.pdbx_description
1 polymer ?
#
loop_
_entity_poly.entity_id
_entity_poly.type
_entity_poly.pdbx_seq_one_letter_code
_entity_poly.pdbx_strand_id
1 'polypeptide(L)'
;MTIINFQTATFLSSAPSLSKCPPDEGIEVAFAGRSNAGKSTALNTLTKNKKLAKTSKTPGRTQLINFFSLTEDQRLVDLPGYGYAKVPLEIKKKWDINLSNYLRYRQSLKGLILMMDCRHPLTRYDQQMLDLSLIHISEPTRPSS
;
A
#
# COMPACT_ATOMS: atom_id res chain seq x y z
N MET A 1 -16.68 -20.38 3.41
CA MET A 1 -15.30 -19.88 3.29
C MET A 1 -15.14 -19.22 1.94
N THR A 2 -14.77 -17.94 1.96
CA THR A 2 -14.58 -17.21 0.71
C THR A 2 -13.20 -17.51 0.15
N ILE A 3 -13.13 -18.07 -1.04
CA ILE A 3 -11.86 -18.29 -1.73
C ILE A 3 -11.52 -17.02 -2.49
N ILE A 4 -10.36 -16.44 -2.19
CA ILE A 4 -9.87 -15.25 -2.88
C ILE A 4 -9.14 -15.69 -4.14
N ASN A 5 -9.62 -15.23 -5.29
CA ASN A 5 -8.96 -15.47 -6.56
C ASN A 5 -8.18 -14.21 -6.97
N PHE A 6 -6.88 -14.22 -6.72
CA PHE A 6 -6.02 -13.08 -7.04
C PHE A 6 -5.87 -12.83 -8.54
N GLN A 7 -6.18 -13.82 -9.38
CA GLN A 7 -6.08 -13.67 -10.83
C GLN A 7 -7.18 -12.80 -11.42
N THR A 8 -8.24 -12.53 -10.67
CA THR A 8 -9.31 -11.62 -11.10
C THR A 8 -8.96 -10.15 -10.90
N ALA A 9 -7.78 -9.87 -10.37
CA ALA A 9 -7.37 -8.51 -10.08
C ALA A 9 -7.32 -7.64 -11.34
N THR A 10 -7.98 -6.48 -11.27
CA THR A 10 -7.95 -5.47 -12.32
C THR A 10 -7.68 -4.12 -11.71
N PHE A 11 -7.03 -3.24 -12.48
CA PHE A 11 -6.77 -1.88 -12.02
C PHE A 11 -8.08 -1.14 -11.80
N LEU A 12 -8.24 -0.55 -10.62
CA LEU A 12 -9.44 0.21 -10.27
C LEU A 12 -9.19 1.73 -10.35
N SER A 13 -8.22 2.22 -9.60
CA SER A 13 -7.93 3.65 -9.55
C SER A 13 -6.60 3.93 -8.89
N SER A 14 -6.12 5.16 -9.09
CA SER A 14 -4.95 5.70 -8.39
C SER A 14 -5.37 6.94 -7.62
N ALA A 15 -4.93 7.05 -6.38
CA ALA A 15 -5.31 8.16 -5.51
C ALA A 15 -4.08 8.93 -5.02
N PRO A 16 -4.07 10.26 -5.18
CA PRO A 16 -2.97 11.08 -4.67
C PRO A 16 -3.09 11.38 -3.17
N SER A 17 -4.25 11.09 -2.58
CA SER A 17 -4.51 11.35 -1.16
C SER A 17 -5.63 10.45 -0.67
N LEU A 18 -5.80 10.39 0.65
CA LEU A 18 -6.84 9.57 1.27
C LEU A 18 -8.24 9.95 0.78
N SER A 19 -8.51 11.23 0.59
CA SER A 19 -9.82 11.70 0.15
C SER A 19 -10.17 11.28 -1.28
N LYS A 20 -9.19 10.91 -2.08
CA LYS A 20 -9.38 10.47 -3.47
C LYS A 20 -9.43 8.95 -3.62
N CYS A 21 -9.30 8.22 -2.52
CA CYS A 21 -9.42 6.77 -2.53
C CYS A 21 -10.86 6.33 -2.83
N PRO A 22 -11.07 5.10 -3.30
CA PRO A 22 -12.42 4.54 -3.42
C PRO A 22 -13.17 4.59 -2.10
N PRO A 23 -14.49 4.42 -2.10
CA PRO A 23 -15.26 4.39 -0.86
C PRO A 23 -14.64 3.45 0.18
N ASP A 24 -14.59 3.89 1.43
CA ASP A 24 -13.94 3.16 2.52
C ASP A 24 -14.84 2.04 3.03
N GLU A 25 -15.05 1.06 2.18
CA GLU A 25 -15.91 -0.09 2.42
C GLU A 25 -15.19 -1.36 1.97
N GLY A 26 -15.58 -2.50 2.53
CA GLY A 26 -15.03 -3.78 2.15
C GLY A 26 -13.69 -4.08 2.80
N ILE A 27 -12.86 -4.82 2.08
CA ILE A 27 -11.60 -5.33 2.59
C ILE A 27 -10.47 -4.91 1.66
N GLU A 28 -9.43 -4.33 2.23
CA GLU A 28 -8.20 -3.99 1.52
C GLU A 28 -7.01 -4.68 2.18
N VAL A 29 -6.18 -5.29 1.36
CA VAL A 29 -4.86 -5.77 1.76
C VAL A 29 -3.84 -4.92 1.03
N ALA A 30 -3.01 -4.22 1.78
CA ALA A 30 -2.05 -3.29 1.23
C ALA A 30 -0.66 -3.89 1.16
N PHE A 31 0.07 -3.52 0.12
CA PHE A 31 1.47 -3.87 -0.06
C PHE A 31 2.30 -2.62 0.13
N ALA A 32 3.23 -2.67 1.05
CA ALA A 32 4.15 -1.58 1.35
C ALA A 32 5.59 -2.07 1.25
N GLY A 33 6.50 -1.17 1.02
CA GLY A 33 7.91 -1.51 0.96
C GLY A 33 8.75 -0.35 0.46
N ARG A 34 10.05 -0.41 0.76
CA ARG A 34 11.00 0.54 0.22
C ARG A 34 11.09 0.37 -1.31
N SER A 35 11.52 1.44 -1.98
CA SER A 35 11.90 1.33 -3.38
C SER A 35 12.90 0.17 -3.55
N ASN A 36 12.75 -0.61 -4.59
CA ASN A 36 13.58 -1.78 -4.92
C ASN A 36 13.40 -3.00 -4.00
N ALA A 37 12.36 -3.03 -3.16
CA ALA A 37 12.08 -4.21 -2.33
C ALA A 37 11.30 -5.31 -3.07
N GLY A 38 10.95 -5.08 -4.34
CA GLY A 38 10.25 -6.08 -5.15
C GLY A 38 8.72 -6.07 -5.01
N LYS A 39 8.16 -4.97 -4.53
CA LYS A 39 6.72 -4.86 -4.27
C LYS A 39 5.86 -5.09 -5.51
N SER A 40 6.16 -4.39 -6.60
CA SER A 40 5.42 -4.55 -7.86
C SER A 40 5.57 -5.95 -8.43
N THR A 41 6.76 -6.52 -8.33
CA THR A 41 7.02 -7.90 -8.76
C THR A 41 6.19 -8.89 -7.95
N ALA A 42 6.10 -8.69 -6.65
CA ALA A 42 5.29 -9.55 -5.78
C ALA A 42 3.80 -9.47 -6.14
N LEU A 43 3.28 -8.26 -6.37
CA LEU A 43 1.90 -8.06 -6.80
C LEU A 43 1.62 -8.73 -8.14
N ASN A 44 2.50 -8.54 -9.11
CA ASN A 44 2.33 -9.14 -10.44
C ASN A 44 2.41 -10.67 -10.38
N THR A 45 3.28 -11.20 -9.54
CA THR A 45 3.40 -12.65 -9.36
C THR A 45 2.14 -13.23 -8.71
N LEU A 46 1.66 -12.59 -7.65
CA LEU A 46 0.47 -13.03 -6.92
C LEU A 46 -0.77 -13.06 -7.82
N THR A 47 -0.91 -12.04 -8.66
CA THR A 47 -2.06 -11.91 -9.55
C THR A 47 -1.86 -12.62 -10.89
N LYS A 48 -0.67 -13.16 -11.14
CA LYS A 48 -0.26 -13.77 -12.42
C LYS A 48 -0.46 -12.81 -13.60
N ASN A 49 -0.24 -11.54 -13.36
CA ASN A 49 -0.36 -10.50 -14.37
C ASN A 49 0.89 -9.62 -14.35
N LYS A 50 1.76 -9.79 -15.33
CA LYS A 50 3.05 -9.11 -15.40
C LYS A 50 2.95 -7.59 -15.56
N LYS A 51 1.77 -7.08 -15.91
CA LYS A 51 1.57 -5.66 -16.20
C LYS A 51 0.62 -4.97 -15.22
N LEU A 52 0.14 -5.67 -14.22
CA LEU A 52 -0.86 -5.10 -13.31
C LEU A 52 -0.27 -3.95 -12.50
N ALA A 53 0.84 -4.18 -11.82
CA ALA A 53 1.54 -3.15 -11.08
C ALA A 53 2.77 -2.71 -11.88
N LYS A 54 2.82 -1.42 -12.20
CA LYS A 54 3.94 -0.88 -12.97
C LYS A 54 5.11 -0.60 -12.03
N THR A 55 6.29 -1.09 -12.40
CA THR A 55 7.52 -0.71 -11.72
C THR A 55 7.89 0.70 -12.15
N SER A 56 7.82 1.67 -11.26
CA SER A 56 8.32 3.00 -11.52
C SER A 56 9.84 3.00 -11.33
N LYS A 57 10.58 3.20 -12.41
CA LYS A 57 12.04 3.30 -12.37
C LYS A 57 12.53 4.74 -12.28
N THR A 58 11.64 5.72 -12.27
CA THR A 58 12.01 7.12 -12.27
C THR A 58 11.84 7.71 -10.88
N PRO A 59 12.94 7.98 -10.14
CA PRO A 59 12.86 8.67 -8.87
C PRO A 59 12.26 10.07 -9.04
N GLY A 60 11.47 10.52 -8.09
CA GLY A 60 10.96 11.89 -8.08
C GLY A 60 9.58 12.08 -8.69
N ARG A 61 8.97 11.06 -9.28
CA ARG A 61 7.56 11.15 -9.68
C ARG A 61 6.66 11.04 -8.48
N THR A 62 5.57 11.79 -8.48
CA THR A 62 4.52 11.65 -7.46
C THR A 62 4.01 10.22 -7.48
N GLN A 63 4.15 9.54 -6.35
CA GLN A 63 3.64 8.19 -6.22
C GLN A 63 2.22 8.23 -5.71
N LEU A 64 1.39 7.37 -6.28
CA LEU A 64 -0.03 7.30 -5.97
C LEU A 64 -0.32 6.03 -5.19
N ILE A 65 -1.41 6.06 -4.44
CA ILE A 65 -1.97 4.85 -3.84
C ILE A 65 -2.77 4.16 -4.94
N ASN A 66 -2.35 2.98 -5.36
CA ASN A 66 -2.97 2.26 -6.46
C ASN A 66 -3.88 1.16 -5.95
N PHE A 67 -5.09 1.13 -6.47
CA PHE A 67 -6.12 0.17 -6.07
C PHE A 67 -6.39 -0.82 -7.19
N PHE A 68 -6.45 -2.10 -6.83
CA PHE A 68 -6.79 -3.19 -7.73
C PHE A 68 -7.99 -3.92 -7.18
N SER A 69 -9.03 -4.08 -7.98
CA SER A 69 -10.25 -4.76 -7.57
C SER A 69 -10.10 -6.27 -7.76
N LEU A 70 -10.46 -7.04 -6.75
CA LEU A 70 -10.61 -8.50 -6.85
C LEU A 70 -12.07 -8.88 -7.00
N THR A 71 -12.91 -8.32 -6.17
CA THR A 71 -14.38 -8.45 -6.20
C THR A 71 -14.96 -7.07 -5.89
N GLU A 72 -16.28 -6.97 -5.78
CA GLU A 72 -16.95 -5.71 -5.45
C GLU A 72 -16.47 -5.12 -4.12
N ASP A 73 -16.13 -5.97 -3.15
CA ASP A 73 -15.78 -5.55 -1.80
C ASP A 73 -14.36 -5.94 -1.38
N GLN A 74 -13.56 -6.48 -2.28
CA GLN A 74 -12.18 -6.90 -1.98
C GLN A 74 -11.20 -6.20 -2.92
N ARG A 75 -10.17 -5.58 -2.36
CA ARG A 75 -9.17 -4.85 -3.11
C ARG A 75 -7.76 -5.17 -2.64
N LEU A 76 -6.82 -5.17 -3.57
CA LEU A 76 -5.40 -5.08 -3.27
C LEU A 76 -4.96 -3.62 -3.43
N VAL A 77 -4.07 -3.18 -2.59
CA VAL A 77 -3.60 -1.79 -2.60
C VAL A 77 -2.08 -1.78 -2.69
N ASP A 78 -1.58 -1.05 -3.66
CA ASP A 78 -0.15 -0.83 -3.82
C ASP A 78 0.17 0.56 -3.28
N LEU A 79 0.81 0.60 -2.11
CA LEU A 79 1.17 1.85 -1.46
C LEU A 79 2.44 2.44 -2.10
N PRO A 80 2.61 3.77 -2.04
CA PRO A 80 3.84 4.40 -2.53
C PRO A 80 5.07 3.79 -1.88
N GLY A 81 6.11 3.54 -2.66
CA GLY A 81 7.39 3.11 -2.13
C GLY A 81 8.03 4.21 -1.30
N TYR A 82 8.87 3.83 -0.35
CA TYR A 82 9.57 4.78 0.50
C TYR A 82 11.08 4.54 0.45
N GLY A 83 11.85 5.42 1.09
CA GLY A 83 13.29 5.26 1.16
C GLY A 83 14.05 5.72 -0.08
N TYR A 84 13.44 6.53 -0.96
CA TYR A 84 14.15 7.13 -2.09
C TYR A 84 15.10 8.21 -1.57
N ALA A 85 16.40 8.06 -1.87
CA ALA A 85 17.43 8.97 -1.38
C ALA A 85 17.46 10.30 -2.14
N LYS A 86 16.95 10.35 -3.37
CA LYS A 86 17.08 11.49 -4.27
C LYS A 86 15.76 12.20 -4.56
N VAL A 87 14.83 12.19 -3.65
CA VAL A 87 13.54 12.85 -3.81
C VAL A 87 13.55 14.17 -3.05
N PRO A 88 13.02 15.27 -3.64
CA PRO A 88 12.90 16.53 -2.91
C PRO A 88 12.14 16.34 -1.60
N LEU A 89 12.59 17.03 -0.56
CA LEU A 89 12.04 16.88 0.78
C LEU A 89 10.52 17.15 0.84
N GLU A 90 10.06 18.12 0.08
CA GLU A 90 8.63 18.47 0.03
C GLU A 90 7.77 17.33 -0.51
N ILE A 91 8.24 16.66 -1.57
CA ILE A 91 7.54 15.51 -2.15
C ILE A 91 7.54 14.36 -1.16
N LYS A 92 8.68 14.11 -0.53
CA LYS A 92 8.80 13.05 0.47
C LYS A 92 7.85 13.26 1.65
N LYS A 93 7.71 14.50 2.13
CA LYS A 93 6.76 14.82 3.21
C LYS A 93 5.32 14.53 2.79
N LYS A 94 4.94 14.87 1.55
CA LYS A 94 3.59 14.56 1.06
C LYS A 94 3.34 13.05 1.01
N TRP A 95 4.31 12.28 0.55
CA TRP A 95 4.19 10.83 0.53
C TRP A 95 4.03 10.26 1.95
N ASP A 96 4.83 10.73 2.88
CA ASP A 96 4.79 10.28 4.26
C ASP A 96 3.44 10.60 4.90
N ILE A 97 2.87 11.77 4.64
CA ILE A 97 1.56 12.17 5.14
C ILE A 97 0.47 11.29 4.54
N ASN A 98 0.46 11.10 3.22
CA ASN A 98 -0.55 10.29 2.55
C ASN A 98 -0.50 8.83 3.01
N LEU A 99 0.70 8.29 3.12
CA LEU A 99 0.93 6.92 3.56
C LEU A 99 0.48 6.74 5.01
N SER A 100 0.86 7.67 5.88
CA SER A 100 0.46 7.66 7.28
C SER A 100 -1.05 7.77 7.45
N ASN A 101 -1.69 8.65 6.69
CA ASN A 101 -3.15 8.81 6.74
C ASN A 101 -3.86 7.55 6.30
N TYR A 102 -3.41 6.92 5.23
CA TYR A 102 -3.98 5.66 4.78
C TYR A 102 -3.87 4.60 5.87
N LEU A 103 -2.70 4.42 6.43
CA LEU A 103 -2.46 3.38 7.44
C LEU A 103 -3.22 3.64 8.73
N ARG A 104 -3.43 4.91 9.11
CA ARG A 104 -4.08 5.26 10.37
C ARG A 104 -5.60 5.29 10.27
N TYR A 105 -6.15 5.77 9.16
CA TYR A 105 -7.57 6.12 9.08
C TYR A 105 -8.38 5.24 8.14
N ARG A 106 -7.75 4.48 7.27
CA ARG A 106 -8.48 3.64 6.32
C ARG A 106 -9.14 2.46 7.02
N GLN A 107 -10.45 2.49 7.11
CA GLN A 107 -11.22 1.46 7.82
C GLN A 107 -11.25 0.12 7.09
N SER A 108 -11.26 0.14 5.77
CA SER A 108 -11.26 -1.07 4.95
C SER A 108 -9.92 -1.80 4.94
N LEU A 109 -8.84 -1.17 5.42
CA LEU A 109 -7.54 -1.82 5.52
C LEU A 109 -7.58 -2.92 6.59
N LYS A 110 -7.44 -4.17 6.16
CA LYS A 110 -7.51 -5.35 7.06
C LYS A 110 -6.20 -6.12 7.14
N GLY A 111 -5.28 -5.87 6.22
CA GLY A 111 -3.99 -6.54 6.23
C GLY A 111 -2.92 -5.71 5.53
N LEU A 112 -1.69 -5.86 5.98
CA LEU A 112 -0.54 -5.20 5.39
C LEU A 112 0.54 -6.23 5.14
N ILE A 113 1.03 -6.26 3.90
CA ILE A 113 2.19 -7.06 3.52
C ILE A 113 3.35 -6.08 3.36
N LEU A 114 4.35 -6.23 4.21
CA LEU A 114 5.52 -5.37 4.19
C LEU A 114 6.67 -6.08 3.47
N MET A 115 7.05 -5.55 2.32
CA MET A 115 8.16 -6.07 1.53
C MET A 115 9.47 -5.41 1.99
N MET A 116 10.41 -6.22 2.41
CA MET A 116 11.72 -5.75 2.86
C MET A 116 12.81 -6.24 1.93
N ASP A 117 13.84 -5.39 1.73
CA ASP A 117 15.05 -5.84 1.04
C ASP A 117 15.80 -6.79 1.97
N CYS A 118 16.02 -8.03 1.54
CA CYS A 118 16.69 -9.04 2.35
C CYS A 118 18.14 -8.65 2.71
N ARG A 119 18.75 -7.75 1.95
CA ARG A 119 20.10 -7.24 2.24
C ARG A 119 20.10 -6.21 3.37
N HIS A 120 18.96 -5.54 3.58
CA HIS A 120 18.79 -4.49 4.59
C HIS A 120 17.42 -4.62 5.25
N PRO A 121 17.19 -5.72 6.00
CA PRO A 121 15.89 -5.93 6.63
C PRO A 121 15.69 -4.96 7.79
N LEU A 122 14.43 -4.65 8.07
CA LEU A 122 14.02 -3.83 9.21
C LEU A 122 14.76 -2.48 9.29
N THR A 123 14.81 -1.79 8.16
CA THR A 123 15.34 -0.42 8.15
C THR A 123 14.46 0.50 9.00
N ARG A 124 14.94 1.71 9.27
CA ARG A 124 14.18 2.72 9.99
C ARG A 124 12.78 2.95 9.39
N TYR A 125 12.68 2.97 8.07
CA TYR A 125 11.41 3.15 7.39
C TYR A 125 10.50 1.94 7.56
N ASP A 126 11.04 0.73 7.49
CA ASP A 126 10.29 -0.49 7.72
C ASP A 126 9.71 -0.51 9.13
N GLN A 127 10.50 -0.09 10.13
CA GLN A 127 10.07 0.03 11.52
C GLN A 127 8.92 1.03 11.67
N GLN A 128 9.01 2.19 11.01
CA GLN A 128 7.96 3.19 11.03
C GLN A 128 6.66 2.64 10.45
N MET A 129 6.74 1.91 9.36
CA MET A 129 5.57 1.29 8.73
C MET A 129 4.93 0.25 9.64
N LEU A 130 5.73 -0.58 10.29
CA LEU A 130 5.23 -1.55 11.25
C LEU A 130 4.54 -0.88 12.42
N ASP A 131 5.13 0.16 12.97
CA ASP A 131 4.58 0.89 14.11
C ASP A 131 3.22 1.49 13.76
N LEU A 132 3.10 2.11 12.59
CA LEU A 132 1.84 2.68 12.13
C LEU A 132 0.77 1.62 11.91
N SER A 133 1.13 0.49 11.31
CA SER A 133 0.17 -0.59 11.05
C SER A 133 -0.28 -1.26 12.35
N LEU A 134 0.62 -1.41 13.33
CA LEU A 134 0.28 -1.98 14.62
C LEU A 134 -0.68 -1.09 15.40
N ILE A 135 -0.51 0.21 15.33
CA ILE A 135 -1.45 1.16 15.95
C ILE A 135 -2.84 0.97 15.35
N HIS A 136 -2.95 0.83 14.05
CA HIS A 136 -4.24 0.66 13.38
C HIS A 136 -4.89 -0.69 13.71
N ILE A 137 -4.12 -1.78 13.66
CA ILE A 137 -4.64 -3.14 13.80
C ILE A 137 -4.91 -3.51 15.26
N SER A 138 -4.07 -3.05 16.18
CA SER A 138 -4.18 -3.42 17.59
C SER A 138 -5.08 -2.51 18.41
N GLU A 139 -5.52 -1.37 17.88
CA GLU A 139 -6.54 -0.60 18.57
C GLU A 139 -7.83 -1.41 18.61
N PRO A 140 -8.43 -1.58 19.82
CA PRO A 140 -9.73 -2.24 19.88
C PRO A 140 -10.71 -1.48 19.00
N THR A 141 -11.62 -2.23 18.39
CA THR A 141 -12.65 -1.65 17.55
C THR A 141 -13.23 -0.42 18.24
N ARG A 142 -12.99 0.74 17.69
CA ARG A 142 -13.54 1.95 18.27
C ARG A 142 -15.05 1.82 18.25
N PRO A 143 -15.70 1.99 19.40
CA PRO A 143 -17.14 2.01 19.36
C PRO A 143 -17.54 3.08 18.36
N SER A 144 -18.35 2.70 17.42
CA SER A 144 -18.94 3.65 16.50
C SER A 144 -19.80 4.58 17.32
N SER A 145 -19.22 5.66 17.66
CA SER A 145 -19.98 6.75 18.30
C SER A 145 -20.41 7.70 17.21
#